data_e5c03782ee1fdbb5d8c746e8bdfb95cc
#
_entry.id   e5c03782ee1fdbb5d8c746e8bdfb95cc
#
_cell.length_a   1.000
_cell.length_b   1.000
_cell.length_c   1.000
_cell.angle_alpha   90.00
_cell.angle_beta   90.00
_cell.angle_gamma   90.00
#
_symmetry.space_group_name_H-M   'P 1'
#
loop_
_entity.id
_entity.type
_entity.pdbx_description
1 polymer ?
#
loop_
_entity_poly.entity_id
_entity_poly.type
_entity_poly.pdbx_seq_one_letter_code
_entity_poly.pdbx_strand_id
1 'polypeptide(L)'
;MKVALVKHGNCGKVYWFEVPERLSDDVVTGVRVTCDTARGKKAGVVVGTAVLDPEQGREALSSAGAVLPLRQILSVEKDILMADIKIPDYMKRSAPRDDKIAKRFLEYYHTMRFNTNVSIREDGTLVDGYSAYLVAKMLNLPFLSATVKQPKPVEDIPF
;
A
#
# COMPACT_ATOMS: atom_id res chain seq x y z
N MET A 1 12.31 -3.96 -17.31
CA MET A 1 12.25 -3.52 -15.88
C MET A 1 11.28 -2.35 -15.78
N LYS A 2 10.28 -2.46 -14.96
CA LYS A 2 9.37 -1.35 -14.66
C LYS A 2 9.89 -0.58 -13.43
N VAL A 3 9.91 0.73 -13.53
CA VAL A 3 10.30 1.63 -12.44
C VAL A 3 9.21 2.66 -12.21
N ALA A 4 9.14 3.18 -10.99
CA ALA A 4 8.19 4.21 -10.61
C ALA A 4 8.91 5.37 -9.92
N LEU A 5 8.46 6.58 -10.21
CA LEU A 5 8.79 7.77 -9.46
C LEU A 5 7.75 7.93 -8.35
N VAL A 6 8.21 8.01 -7.11
CA VAL A 6 7.33 8.10 -5.94
C VAL A 6 7.66 9.36 -5.15
N LYS A 7 6.63 10.11 -4.82
CA LYS A 7 6.70 11.29 -3.97
C LYS A 7 6.27 10.93 -2.55
N HIS A 8 7.15 11.18 -1.59
CA HIS A 8 6.86 10.96 -0.17
C HIS A 8 6.49 12.30 0.49
N GLY A 9 5.28 12.38 1.03
CA GLY A 9 4.80 13.58 1.73
C GLY A 9 4.79 14.84 0.86
N ASN A 10 4.97 16.00 1.49
CA ASN A 10 4.90 17.31 0.84
C ASN A 10 6.29 17.89 0.51
N CYS A 11 7.34 17.11 0.60
CA CYS A 11 8.71 17.64 0.47
C CYS A 11 9.16 17.95 -0.97
N GLY A 12 8.34 17.66 -1.98
CA GLY A 12 8.65 17.95 -3.38
C GLY A 12 9.72 17.07 -4.03
N LYS A 13 10.43 16.27 -3.26
CA LYS A 13 11.40 15.31 -3.79
C LYS A 13 10.72 14.03 -4.24
N VAL A 14 11.17 13.51 -5.37
CA VAL A 14 10.74 12.23 -5.92
C VAL A 14 11.93 11.28 -5.99
N TYR A 15 11.66 10.00 -5.79
CA TYR A 15 12.67 8.96 -5.80
C TYR A 15 12.25 7.82 -6.73
N TRP A 16 13.22 7.20 -7.37
CA TRP A 16 13.01 6.05 -8.23
C TRP A 16 12.95 4.76 -7.41
N PHE A 17 11.98 3.92 -7.74
CA PHE A 17 11.85 2.58 -7.15
C PHE A 17 11.62 1.56 -8.24
N GLU A 18 12.14 0.35 -8.04
CA GLU A 18 11.83 -0.79 -8.89
C GLU A 18 10.43 -1.33 -8.55
N VAL A 19 9.66 -1.62 -9.58
CA VAL A 19 8.34 -2.24 -9.43
C VAL A 19 8.49 -3.73 -9.63
N PRO A 20 8.25 -4.56 -8.59
CA PRO A 20 8.24 -6.01 -8.75
C PRO A 20 7.20 -6.45 -9.79
N GLU A 21 7.50 -7.50 -10.53
CA GLU A 21 6.60 -7.99 -11.60
C GLU A 21 5.20 -8.29 -11.06
N ARG A 22 5.08 -8.87 -9.87
CA ARG A 22 3.80 -9.15 -9.21
C ARG A 22 2.91 -7.91 -8.99
N LEU A 23 3.50 -6.72 -8.94
CA LEU A 23 2.79 -5.45 -8.75
C LEU A 23 2.72 -4.60 -10.02
N SER A 24 3.26 -5.09 -11.13
CA SER A 24 3.43 -4.30 -12.35
C SER A 24 2.13 -3.70 -12.89
N ASP A 25 1.04 -4.46 -12.86
CA ASP A 25 -0.27 -3.99 -13.36
C ASP A 25 -0.95 -3.03 -12.39
N ASP A 26 -0.61 -3.08 -11.12
CA ASP A 26 -1.24 -2.28 -10.06
C ASP A 26 -0.55 -0.94 -9.81
N VAL A 27 0.73 -0.83 -10.16
CA VAL A 27 1.50 0.40 -9.97
C VAL A 27 1.29 1.32 -11.17
N VAL A 28 0.40 2.26 -11.00
CA VAL A 28 0.06 3.30 -11.98
C VAL A 28 0.12 4.66 -11.34
N THR A 29 0.22 5.71 -12.15
CA THR A 29 0.25 7.09 -11.65
C THR A 29 -0.98 7.41 -10.79
N GLY A 30 -0.75 8.01 -9.64
CA GLY A 30 -1.79 8.39 -8.67
C GLY A 30 -2.04 7.37 -7.56
N VAL A 31 -1.50 6.17 -7.66
CA VAL A 31 -1.69 5.09 -6.69
C VAL A 31 -0.79 5.30 -5.47
N ARG A 32 -1.30 5.00 -4.28
CA ARG A 32 -0.48 4.97 -3.06
C ARG A 32 0.23 3.65 -2.93
N VAL A 33 1.49 3.73 -2.56
CA VAL A 33 2.38 2.58 -2.41
C VAL A 33 3.14 2.67 -1.11
N THR A 34 3.62 1.52 -0.65
CA THR A 34 4.62 1.43 0.42
C THR A 34 5.95 1.04 -0.20
N CYS A 35 6.97 1.81 0.07
CA CYS A 35 8.31 1.62 -0.48
C CYS A 35 9.30 1.19 0.59
N ASP A 36 10.25 0.35 0.21
CA ASP A 36 11.43 0.09 1.02
C ASP A 36 12.40 1.26 0.89
N THR A 37 12.78 1.88 2.00
CA THR A 37 13.74 2.98 2.01
C THR A 37 14.88 2.72 2.98
N ALA A 38 15.95 3.51 2.88
CA ALA A 38 17.10 3.42 3.80
C ALA A 38 16.69 3.63 5.27
N ARG A 39 15.56 4.30 5.51
CA ARG A 39 15.03 4.59 6.86
C ARG A 39 13.82 3.72 7.23
N GLY A 40 13.61 2.61 6.53
CA GLY A 40 12.48 1.71 6.72
C GLY A 40 11.39 1.89 5.66
N LYS A 41 10.20 1.35 5.95
CA LYS A 41 9.07 1.42 5.03
C LYS A 41 8.44 2.81 5.06
N LYS A 42 8.19 3.39 3.89
CA LYS A 42 7.51 4.68 3.75
C LYS A 42 6.40 4.62 2.72
N ALA A 43 5.30 5.28 3.04
CA ALA A 43 4.21 5.49 2.10
C ALA A 43 4.53 6.64 1.14
N GLY A 44 4.03 6.54 -0.08
CA GLY A 44 4.15 7.59 -1.08
C GLY A 44 3.11 7.45 -2.17
N VAL A 45 3.10 8.42 -3.09
CA VAL A 45 2.21 8.42 -4.25
C VAL A 45 3.04 8.30 -5.52
N VAL A 46 2.64 7.43 -6.42
CA VAL A 46 3.28 7.26 -7.71
C VAL A 46 2.95 8.48 -8.58
N VAL A 47 3.98 9.21 -9.00
CA VAL A 47 3.83 10.37 -9.88
C VAL A 47 4.17 10.07 -11.33
N GLY A 48 4.78 8.95 -11.61
CA GLY A 48 5.09 8.49 -12.96
C GLY A 48 5.65 7.08 -12.97
N THR A 49 5.57 6.42 -14.10
CA THR A 49 6.14 5.09 -14.33
C THR A 49 6.87 5.04 -15.65
N ALA A 50 7.84 4.15 -15.76
CA ALA A 50 8.54 3.87 -17.00
C ALA A 50 8.91 2.39 -17.09
N VAL A 51 8.93 1.87 -18.31
CA VAL A 51 9.48 0.54 -18.60
C VAL A 51 10.83 0.75 -19.27
N LEU A 52 11.88 0.23 -18.67
CA LEU A 52 13.25 0.41 -19.09
C LEU A 52 13.87 -0.92 -19.50
N ASP A 53 14.69 -0.88 -20.54
CA ASP A 53 15.60 -1.97 -20.83
C ASP A 53 16.60 -2.12 -19.68
N PRO A 54 16.88 -3.33 -19.17
CA PRO A 54 17.76 -3.54 -18.02
C PRO A 54 19.15 -2.90 -18.15
N GLU A 55 19.75 -2.89 -19.31
CA GLU A 55 21.08 -2.29 -19.52
C GLU A 55 21.02 -0.78 -19.73
N GLN A 56 20.21 -0.33 -20.69
CA GLN A 56 20.04 1.11 -20.96
C GLN A 56 19.37 1.85 -19.80
N GLY A 57 18.47 1.17 -19.11
CA GLY A 57 17.79 1.72 -17.95
C GLY A 57 18.73 2.03 -16.80
N ARG A 58 19.73 1.20 -16.53
CA ARG A 58 20.74 1.48 -15.48
C ARG A 58 21.53 2.75 -15.77
N GLU A 59 21.97 2.94 -17.01
CA GLU A 59 22.67 4.14 -17.41
C GLU A 59 21.80 5.39 -17.28
N ALA A 60 20.55 5.32 -17.73
CA ALA A 60 19.59 6.42 -17.64
C ALA A 60 19.30 6.79 -16.18
N LEU A 61 19.08 5.82 -15.31
CA LEU A 61 18.82 6.03 -13.89
C LEU A 61 20.04 6.61 -13.17
N SER A 62 21.23 6.10 -13.45
CA SER A 62 22.47 6.62 -12.87
C SER A 62 22.72 8.05 -13.30
N SER A 63 22.48 8.37 -14.57
CA SER A 63 22.58 9.74 -15.10
C SER A 63 21.57 10.70 -14.49
N ALA A 64 20.38 10.18 -14.10
CA ALA A 64 19.35 10.94 -13.39
C ALA A 64 19.61 11.07 -11.88
N GLY A 65 20.73 10.57 -11.38
CA GLY A 65 21.11 10.67 -9.96
C GLY A 65 20.54 9.58 -9.06
N ALA A 66 19.94 8.53 -9.63
CA ALA A 66 19.46 7.40 -8.84
C ALA A 66 20.62 6.56 -8.28
N VAL A 67 20.46 6.12 -7.04
CA VAL A 67 21.40 5.19 -6.40
C VAL A 67 21.00 3.76 -6.74
N LEU A 68 21.90 3.01 -7.34
CA LEU A 68 21.68 1.62 -7.74
C LEU A 68 22.31 0.64 -6.74
N PRO A 69 21.72 -0.54 -6.53
CA PRO A 69 20.45 -1.01 -7.07
C PRO A 69 19.25 -0.26 -6.48
N LEU A 70 18.17 -0.14 -7.27
CA LEU A 70 16.97 0.52 -6.79
C LEU A 70 16.31 -0.29 -5.68
N ARG A 71 15.79 0.40 -4.68
CA ARG A 71 14.89 -0.22 -3.70
C ARG A 71 13.53 -0.44 -4.31
N GLN A 72 12.78 -1.37 -3.74
CA GLN A 72 11.52 -1.84 -4.33
C GLN A 72 10.30 -1.20 -3.70
N ILE A 73 9.24 -1.12 -4.50
CA ILE A 73 7.87 -0.95 -4.00
C ILE A 73 7.44 -2.29 -3.37
N LEU A 74 6.96 -2.24 -2.14
CA LEU A 74 6.60 -3.42 -1.37
C LEU A 74 5.13 -3.79 -1.51
N SER A 75 4.26 -2.80 -1.59
CA SER A 75 2.81 -3.00 -1.67
C SER A 75 2.09 -1.82 -2.29
N VAL A 76 0.89 -2.08 -2.78
CA VAL A 76 0.00 -1.09 -3.39
C VAL A 76 -1.28 -1.01 -2.58
N GLU A 77 -1.74 0.21 -2.31
CA GLU A 77 -3.05 0.45 -1.71
C GLU A 77 -4.11 0.46 -2.80
N LYS A 78 -5.17 -0.34 -2.62
CA LYS A 78 -6.28 -0.47 -3.56
C LYS A 78 -7.60 -0.12 -2.88
N ASP A 79 -8.55 0.40 -3.66
CA ASP A 79 -9.93 0.54 -3.21
C ASP A 79 -10.66 -0.80 -3.33
N ILE A 80 -11.07 -1.34 -2.20
CA ILE A 80 -11.76 -2.63 -2.12
C ILE A 80 -13.22 -2.38 -1.81
N LEU A 81 -14.11 -3.04 -2.56
CA LEU A 81 -15.55 -3.01 -2.28
C LEU A 81 -15.82 -3.51 -0.87
N MET A 82 -16.58 -2.74 -0.09
CA MET A 82 -16.95 -3.15 1.27
C MET A 82 -17.64 -4.51 1.29
N ALA A 83 -18.43 -4.81 0.26
CA ALA A 83 -19.11 -6.10 0.11
C ALA A 83 -18.14 -7.29 -0.06
N ASP A 84 -16.93 -7.05 -0.54
CA ASP A 84 -15.93 -8.09 -0.78
C ASP A 84 -15.02 -8.33 0.44
N ILE A 85 -15.13 -7.52 1.48
CA ILE A 85 -14.33 -7.66 2.70
C ILE A 85 -14.99 -8.65 3.65
N LYS A 86 -14.24 -9.66 4.04
CA LYS A 86 -14.67 -10.70 4.99
C LYS A 86 -14.06 -10.43 6.35
N ILE A 87 -14.88 -10.46 7.40
CA ILE A 87 -14.41 -10.23 8.77
C ILE A 87 -14.26 -11.56 9.48
N PRO A 88 -13.03 -11.89 9.97
CA PRO A 88 -12.83 -13.10 10.76
C PRO A 88 -13.63 -13.08 12.06
N ASP A 89 -14.06 -14.25 12.53
CA ASP A 89 -14.84 -14.36 13.75
C ASP A 89 -14.15 -13.80 14.99
N TYR A 90 -12.82 -13.97 15.09
CA TYR A 90 -12.07 -13.44 16.22
C TYR A 90 -12.12 -11.90 16.30
N MET A 91 -12.21 -11.19 15.18
CA MET A 91 -12.38 -9.73 15.15
C MET A 91 -13.79 -9.34 15.61
N LYS A 92 -14.80 -10.08 15.21
CA LYS A 92 -16.19 -9.83 15.60
C LYS A 92 -16.39 -9.99 17.13
N ARG A 93 -15.61 -10.85 17.76
CA ARG A 93 -15.64 -11.07 19.22
C ARG A 93 -14.92 -10.00 20.02
N SER A 94 -14.06 -9.25 19.38
CA SER A 94 -13.15 -8.28 20.02
C SER A 94 -13.42 -6.87 19.45
N ALA A 95 -14.55 -6.27 19.86
CA ALA A 95 -14.91 -4.93 19.42
C ALA A 95 -13.84 -3.90 19.81
N PRO A 96 -13.45 -3.00 18.89
CA PRO A 96 -12.56 -1.89 19.21
C PRO A 96 -13.20 -0.99 20.29
N ARG A 97 -12.37 -0.37 21.10
CA ARG A 97 -12.84 0.60 22.11
C ARG A 97 -13.45 1.83 21.44
N ASP A 98 -14.38 2.46 22.12
CA ASP A 98 -15.11 3.64 21.60
C ASP A 98 -14.16 4.78 21.23
N ASP A 99 -13.06 4.97 21.95
CA ASP A 99 -12.06 5.99 21.65
C ASP A 99 -11.35 5.74 20.30
N LYS A 100 -11.09 4.49 19.95
CA LYS A 100 -10.55 4.13 18.61
C LYS A 100 -11.54 4.43 17.50
N ILE A 101 -12.80 4.08 17.70
CA ILE A 101 -13.86 4.37 16.73
C ILE A 101 -14.00 5.87 16.51
N ALA A 102 -14.04 6.65 17.59
CA ALA A 102 -14.11 8.12 17.52
C ALA A 102 -12.90 8.70 16.77
N LYS A 103 -11.71 8.18 17.03
CA LYS A 103 -10.48 8.60 16.35
C LYS A 103 -10.58 8.37 14.83
N ARG A 104 -11.09 7.21 14.39
CA ARG A 104 -11.26 6.91 12.96
C ARG A 104 -12.30 7.82 12.30
N PHE A 105 -13.39 8.13 13.00
CA PHE A 105 -14.37 9.12 12.53
C PHE A 105 -13.73 10.49 12.28
N LEU A 106 -12.95 10.99 13.24
CA LEU A 106 -12.29 12.29 13.13
C LEU A 106 -11.28 12.32 11.99
N GLU A 107 -10.50 11.27 11.82
CA GLU A 107 -9.56 11.15 10.70
C GLU A 107 -10.28 11.27 9.36
N TYR A 108 -11.35 10.51 9.19
CA TYR A 108 -12.11 10.53 7.94
C TYR A 108 -12.83 11.88 7.74
N TYR A 109 -13.38 12.46 8.79
CA TYR A 109 -14.03 13.76 8.73
C TYR A 109 -13.09 14.86 8.26
N HIS A 110 -11.85 14.87 8.73
CA HIS A 110 -10.88 15.91 8.41
C HIS A 110 -10.17 15.70 7.07
N THR A 111 -9.92 14.47 6.67
CA THR A 111 -9.03 14.14 5.55
C THR A 111 -9.69 13.29 4.47
N MET A 112 -10.90 12.80 4.67
CA MET A 112 -11.57 11.81 3.82
C MET A 112 -10.77 10.50 3.71
N ARG A 113 -9.91 10.21 4.68
CA ARG A 113 -9.04 9.04 4.71
C ARG A 113 -8.86 8.54 6.13
N PHE A 114 -8.48 7.27 6.25
CA PHE A 114 -8.05 6.68 7.52
C PHE A 114 -6.52 6.66 7.59
N ASN A 115 -5.96 7.13 8.70
CA ASN A 115 -4.50 7.13 8.95
C ASN A 115 -4.02 5.83 9.59
N THR A 116 -4.82 4.79 9.55
CA THR A 116 -4.46 3.46 10.01
C THR A 116 -4.16 2.56 8.84
N ASN A 117 -3.31 1.58 9.06
CA ASN A 117 -3.05 0.56 8.07
C ASN A 117 -4.24 -0.39 7.99
N VAL A 118 -4.84 -0.50 6.81
CA VAL A 118 -5.88 -1.47 6.51
C VAL A 118 -5.28 -2.51 5.59
N SER A 119 -5.26 -3.76 6.02
CA SER A 119 -4.69 -4.86 5.26
C SER A 119 -5.71 -5.98 5.09
N ILE A 120 -5.79 -6.53 3.89
CA ILE A 120 -6.62 -7.69 3.57
C ILE A 120 -5.77 -8.78 2.90
N ARG A 121 -6.25 -10.01 2.96
CA ARG A 121 -5.71 -11.11 2.16
C ARG A 121 -6.29 -11.08 0.75
N GLU A 122 -5.71 -11.85 -0.16
CA GLU A 122 -6.19 -11.96 -1.53
C GLU A 122 -7.65 -12.44 -1.64
N ASP A 123 -8.11 -13.26 -0.68
CA ASP A 123 -9.49 -13.73 -0.60
C ASP A 123 -10.49 -12.70 -0.05
N GLY A 124 -10.00 -11.51 0.34
CA GLY A 124 -10.81 -10.44 0.93
C GLY A 124 -10.89 -10.46 2.45
N THR A 125 -10.25 -11.41 3.13
CA THR A 125 -10.27 -11.50 4.60
C THR A 125 -9.47 -10.37 5.22
N LEU A 126 -10.09 -9.59 6.12
CA LEU A 126 -9.44 -8.50 6.83
C LEU A 126 -8.37 -9.05 7.80
N VAL A 127 -7.18 -8.47 7.74
CA VAL A 127 -6.06 -8.81 8.62
C VAL A 127 -5.83 -7.73 9.67
N ASP A 128 -5.95 -6.47 9.29
CA ASP A 128 -5.72 -5.31 10.15
C ASP A 128 -6.61 -4.15 9.71
N GLY A 129 -6.92 -3.25 10.64
CA GLY A 129 -7.74 -2.07 10.36
C GLY A 129 -9.23 -2.23 10.62
N TYR A 130 -9.61 -3.09 11.56
CA TYR A 130 -11.01 -3.34 11.88
C TYR A 130 -11.78 -2.07 12.31
N SER A 131 -11.15 -1.17 13.07
CA SER A 131 -11.78 0.10 13.47
C SER A 131 -12.12 0.98 12.25
N ALA A 132 -11.23 1.05 11.26
CA ALA A 132 -11.50 1.77 10.00
C ALA A 132 -12.63 1.09 9.20
N TYR A 133 -12.65 -0.23 9.14
CA TYR A 133 -13.74 -0.98 8.50
C TYR A 133 -15.10 -0.68 9.14
N LEU A 134 -15.17 -0.69 10.46
CA LEU A 134 -16.41 -0.41 11.18
C LEU A 134 -16.92 1.01 10.91
N VAL A 135 -16.05 2.00 10.92
CA VAL A 135 -16.41 3.39 10.60
C VAL A 135 -16.86 3.52 9.15
N ALA A 136 -16.14 2.89 8.22
CA ALA A 136 -16.54 2.86 6.81
C ALA A 136 -17.94 2.26 6.62
N LYS A 137 -18.24 1.18 7.35
CA LYS A 137 -19.57 0.56 7.35
C LYS A 137 -20.64 1.48 7.93
N MET A 138 -20.37 2.16 9.04
CA MET A 138 -21.29 3.11 9.66
C MET A 138 -21.59 4.31 8.76
N LEU A 139 -20.61 4.74 7.97
CA LEU A 139 -20.75 5.83 7.01
C LEU A 139 -21.31 5.39 5.66
N ASN A 140 -21.63 4.11 5.49
CA ASN A 140 -22.08 3.52 4.22
C ASN A 140 -21.13 3.80 3.05
N LEU A 141 -19.84 3.78 3.29
CA LEU A 141 -18.85 3.94 2.21
C LEU A 141 -18.88 2.70 1.30
N PRO A 142 -18.87 2.90 -0.04
CA PRO A 142 -18.87 1.76 -0.96
C PRO A 142 -17.52 1.04 -1.03
N PHE A 143 -16.42 1.75 -0.76
CA PHE A 143 -15.06 1.25 -0.85
C PHE A 143 -14.26 1.56 0.41
N LEU A 144 -13.27 0.73 0.68
CA LEU A 144 -12.26 0.97 1.70
C LEU A 144 -10.88 0.78 1.08
N SER A 145 -10.01 1.78 1.20
CA SER A 145 -8.63 1.66 0.76
C SER A 145 -7.86 0.69 1.64
N ALA A 146 -7.26 -0.31 1.04
CA ALA A 146 -6.53 -1.35 1.76
C ALA A 146 -5.31 -1.84 0.98
N THR A 147 -4.32 -2.33 1.70
CA THR A 147 -3.20 -3.05 1.12
C THR A 147 -3.52 -4.53 1.07
N VAL A 148 -3.36 -5.15 -0.10
CA VAL A 148 -3.54 -6.59 -0.27
C VAL A 148 -2.25 -7.29 0.12
N LYS A 149 -2.30 -8.11 1.18
CA LYS A 149 -1.16 -8.93 1.59
C LYS A 149 -1.07 -10.16 0.72
N GLN A 150 0.09 -10.35 0.13
CA GLN A 150 0.39 -11.56 -0.61
C GLN A 150 0.76 -12.69 0.35
N PRO A 151 0.44 -13.97 0.03
CA PRO A 151 0.92 -15.08 0.83
C PRO A 151 2.44 -15.05 0.85
N LYS A 152 3.01 -15.33 2.03
CA LYS A 152 4.46 -15.48 2.12
C LYS A 152 4.88 -16.63 1.20
N PRO A 153 5.98 -16.47 0.42
CA PRO A 153 6.49 -17.58 -0.35
C PRO A 153 6.80 -18.73 0.63
N VAL A 154 6.35 -19.93 0.27
CA VAL A 154 6.70 -21.13 1.02
C VAL A 154 8.21 -21.27 0.87
N GLU A 155 8.96 -21.02 1.94
CA GLU A 155 10.36 -21.36 1.97
C GLU A 155 10.45 -22.90 1.91
N ASP A 156 11.03 -23.40 0.83
CA ASP A 156 11.42 -24.81 0.77
C ASP A 156 12.41 -25.05 1.90
N ILE A 157 11.93 -25.63 2.99
CA ILE A 157 12.82 -26.04 4.07
C ILE A 157 13.60 -27.25 3.55
N PRO A 158 14.91 -27.12 3.32
CA PRO A 158 15.71 -28.28 2.93
C PRO A 158 15.71 -29.29 4.07
N PHE A 159 15.26 -30.46 3.76
CA PHE A 159 15.37 -31.61 4.67
C PHE A 159 16.82 -32.11 4.72
#